data_c5ac2c8742cea7f67b2c9aa68974f336
#
_entry.id   c5ac2c8742cea7f67b2c9aa68974f336
#
_cell.length_a   1.000
_cell.length_b   1.000
_cell.length_c   1.000
_cell.angle_alpha   90.00
_cell.angle_beta   90.00
_cell.angle_gamma   90.00
#
_symmetry.space_group_name_H-M   'P 1'
#
loop_
_entity.id
_entity.type
_entity.pdbx_description
1 polymer ?
#
loop_
_entity_poly.entity_id
_entity_poly.type
_entity_poly.pdbx_seq_one_letter_code
_entity_poly.pdbx_strand_id
1 'polypeptide(L)'
;MYTLRVEGAFEAAHRVVGYPGKCDRLHGHNWVVEAAFRGTELDDLGMMIDFKTAKVALMAVLDEFDHRYVNELPPFDAAVNPTAENLARIIFERLAVRPEVTATAAHLAALTVWETPKSSVTYERD
;
A
#
# COMPACT_ATOMS: atom_id res chain seq x y z
N MET A 1 -10.51 -20.91 -3.73
CA MET A 1 -9.63 -19.75 -3.52
C MET A 1 -10.27 -18.51 -4.08
N TYR A 2 -10.42 -17.51 -3.27
CA TYR A 2 -10.98 -16.21 -3.67
C TYR A 2 -9.88 -15.17 -3.62
N THR A 3 -9.96 -14.20 -4.52
CA THR A 3 -9.12 -12.99 -4.46
C THR A 3 -10.04 -11.78 -4.45
N LEU A 4 -9.91 -10.96 -3.43
CA LEU A 4 -10.69 -9.74 -3.25
C LEU A 4 -9.76 -8.54 -3.34
N ARG A 5 -10.15 -7.52 -4.11
CA ARG A 5 -9.34 -6.31 -4.29
C ARG A 5 -10.09 -5.08 -3.85
N VAL A 6 -9.37 -4.19 -3.18
CA VAL A 6 -9.85 -2.85 -2.84
C VAL A 6 -8.79 -1.83 -3.25
N GLU A 7 -9.23 -0.64 -3.62
CA GLU A 7 -8.33 0.45 -3.99
C GLU A 7 -8.47 1.61 -3.02
N GLY A 8 -7.37 2.30 -2.82
CA GLY A 8 -7.31 3.56 -2.14
C GLY A 8 -6.35 4.49 -2.85
N ALA A 9 -6.28 5.73 -2.39
CA ALA A 9 -5.39 6.73 -2.97
C ALA A 9 -4.88 7.66 -1.89
N PHE A 10 -3.71 8.23 -2.13
CA PHE A 10 -3.17 9.30 -1.31
C PHE A 10 -2.33 10.23 -2.16
N GLU A 11 -2.20 11.48 -1.74
CA GLU A 11 -1.36 12.47 -2.39
C GLU A 11 -0.15 12.70 -1.51
N ALA A 12 1.05 12.58 -2.09
CA ALA A 12 2.28 12.77 -1.32
C ALA A 12 3.42 13.20 -2.23
N ALA A 13 4.33 13.95 -1.63
CA ALA A 13 5.56 14.36 -2.28
C ALA A 13 6.70 13.43 -1.86
N HIS A 14 7.66 13.24 -2.75
CA HIS A 14 8.89 12.52 -2.46
C HIS A 14 10.03 12.99 -3.36
N ARG A 15 11.24 12.55 -3.03
CA ARG A 15 12.37 12.60 -3.94
C ARG A 15 13.12 11.27 -3.83
N VAL A 16 13.60 10.77 -4.96
CA VAL A 16 14.42 9.56 -4.99
C VAL A 16 15.89 10.00 -4.86
N VAL A 17 16.41 9.91 -3.64
CA VAL A 17 17.75 10.44 -3.32
C VAL A 17 18.83 9.69 -4.10
N GLY A 18 19.69 10.43 -4.76
CA GLY A 18 20.79 9.86 -5.54
C GLY A 18 20.44 9.47 -6.97
N TYR A 19 19.19 9.61 -7.37
CA TYR A 19 18.77 9.29 -8.73
C TYR A 19 19.34 10.33 -9.71
N PRO A 20 19.98 9.90 -10.82
CA PRO A 20 20.58 10.85 -11.79
C PRO A 20 19.54 11.45 -12.74
N GLY A 21 18.58 12.19 -12.22
CA GLY A 21 17.51 12.77 -13.02
C GLY A 21 16.48 13.52 -12.18
N LYS A 22 15.34 13.84 -12.79
CA LYS A 22 14.30 14.65 -12.16
C LYS A 22 13.71 14.04 -10.89
N CYS A 23 13.76 12.71 -10.74
CA CYS A 23 13.20 12.03 -9.56
C CYS A 23 13.96 12.35 -8.28
N ASP A 24 15.19 12.86 -8.36
CA ASP A 24 15.92 13.36 -7.19
C ASP A 24 15.45 14.74 -6.74
N ARG A 25 14.56 15.37 -7.49
CA ARG A 25 13.96 16.64 -7.11
C ARG A 25 12.65 16.40 -6.38
N LEU A 26 12.30 17.28 -5.46
CA LEU A 26 11.00 17.23 -4.78
C LEU A 26 9.88 17.32 -5.81
N HIS A 27 9.00 16.33 -5.82
CA HIS A 27 7.82 16.29 -6.69
C HIS A 27 6.71 15.50 -6.02
N GLY A 28 5.50 15.66 -6.51
CA GLY A 28 4.32 15.00 -5.95
C GLY A 28 3.60 14.13 -6.96
N HIS A 29 2.86 13.15 -6.43
CA HIS A 29 2.03 12.25 -7.21
C HIS A 29 0.68 12.02 -6.52
N ASN A 30 -0.32 11.67 -7.33
CA ASN A 30 -1.54 11.04 -6.85
C ASN A 30 -1.31 9.53 -6.88
N TRP A 31 -0.97 8.97 -5.72
CA TRP A 31 -0.67 7.55 -5.61
C TRP A 31 -1.96 6.76 -5.51
N VAL A 32 -2.14 5.77 -6.38
CA VAL A 32 -3.24 4.82 -6.28
C VAL A 32 -2.68 3.49 -5.78
N VAL A 33 -3.38 2.88 -4.84
CA VAL A 33 -2.93 1.65 -4.20
C VAL A 33 -4.04 0.61 -4.28
N GLU A 34 -3.69 -0.59 -4.76
CA GLU A 34 -4.60 -1.73 -4.78
C GLU A 34 -4.07 -2.81 -3.85
N ALA A 35 -4.92 -3.26 -2.92
CA ALA A 35 -4.62 -4.38 -2.04
C ALA A 35 -5.42 -5.60 -2.51
N ALA A 36 -4.73 -6.74 -2.64
CA ALA A 36 -5.34 -8.02 -3.00
C ALA A 36 -5.25 -8.98 -1.82
N PHE A 37 -6.43 -9.42 -1.35
CA PHE A 37 -6.55 -10.39 -0.26
C PHE A 37 -6.97 -11.73 -0.84
N ARG A 38 -6.45 -12.83 -0.29
CA ARG A 38 -6.76 -14.19 -0.74
C ARG A 38 -7.16 -15.06 0.43
N GLY A 39 -7.97 -16.05 0.13
CA GLY A 39 -8.41 -17.04 1.10
C GLY A 39 -9.40 -18.01 0.50
N THR A 40 -9.67 -19.09 1.23
CA THR A 40 -10.59 -20.15 0.79
C THR A 40 -11.85 -20.20 1.64
N GLU A 41 -11.80 -19.66 2.86
CA GLU A 41 -12.90 -19.75 3.81
C GLU A 41 -13.77 -18.50 3.80
N LEU A 42 -15.07 -18.72 3.96
CA LEU A 42 -16.06 -17.65 4.05
C LEU A 42 -16.72 -17.69 5.43
N ASP A 43 -17.14 -16.54 5.91
CA ASP A 43 -17.92 -16.44 7.16
C ASP A 43 -19.39 -16.81 6.93
N ASP A 44 -20.20 -16.66 7.96
CA ASP A 44 -21.63 -17.02 7.92
C ASP A 44 -22.44 -16.19 6.92
N LEU A 45 -21.93 -15.03 6.51
CA LEU A 45 -22.55 -14.19 5.50
C LEU A 45 -22.05 -14.49 4.08
N GLY A 46 -21.10 -15.43 3.95
CA GLY A 46 -20.50 -15.76 2.66
C GLY A 46 -19.39 -14.77 2.26
N MET A 47 -18.75 -14.13 3.22
CA MET A 47 -17.67 -13.16 2.96
C MET A 47 -16.33 -13.71 3.46
N MET A 48 -15.29 -13.50 2.65
CA MET A 48 -13.91 -13.77 3.08
C MET A 48 -13.41 -12.64 3.98
N ILE A 49 -13.58 -11.41 3.53
CA ILE A 49 -13.39 -10.18 4.28
C ILE A 49 -14.37 -9.16 3.68
N ASP A 50 -14.99 -8.35 4.52
CA ASP A 50 -15.91 -7.31 4.06
C ASP A 50 -15.12 -6.24 3.30
N PHE A 51 -15.63 -5.83 2.13
CA PHE A 51 -15.01 -4.73 1.34
C PHE A 51 -14.79 -3.48 2.20
N LYS A 52 -15.77 -3.12 3.00
CA LYS A 52 -15.69 -1.93 3.87
C LYS A 52 -14.57 -2.07 4.89
N THR A 53 -14.46 -3.23 5.51
CA THR A 53 -13.40 -3.50 6.51
C THR A 53 -12.02 -3.48 5.86
N ALA A 54 -11.88 -4.12 4.69
CA ALA A 54 -10.63 -4.10 3.94
C ALA A 54 -10.23 -2.67 3.55
N LYS A 55 -11.22 -1.86 3.12
CA LYS A 55 -10.98 -0.48 2.73
C LYS A 55 -10.57 0.38 3.94
N VAL A 56 -11.22 0.19 5.08
CA VAL A 56 -10.86 0.92 6.32
C VAL A 56 -9.40 0.61 6.70
N ALA A 57 -9.00 -0.66 6.64
CA ALA A 57 -7.62 -1.05 6.95
C ALA A 57 -6.63 -0.40 5.98
N LEU A 58 -6.92 -0.46 4.69
CA LEU A 58 -6.07 0.16 3.67
C LEU A 58 -5.94 1.66 3.90
N MET A 59 -7.05 2.37 4.07
CA MET A 59 -7.02 3.82 4.24
C MET A 59 -6.33 4.24 5.53
N ALA A 60 -6.41 3.44 6.60
CA ALA A 60 -5.67 3.72 7.84
C ALA A 60 -4.16 3.74 7.61
N VAL A 61 -3.64 2.86 6.75
CA VAL A 61 -2.23 2.87 6.39
C VAL A 61 -1.91 4.04 5.45
N LEU A 62 -2.72 4.28 4.43
CA LEU A 62 -2.47 5.34 3.45
C LEU A 62 -2.53 6.74 4.08
N ASP A 63 -3.36 6.92 5.10
CA ASP A 63 -3.47 8.20 5.82
C ASP A 63 -2.16 8.60 6.50
N GLU A 64 -1.26 7.64 6.76
CA GLU A 64 0.06 7.95 7.31
C GLU A 64 0.94 8.71 6.32
N PHE A 65 0.63 8.61 5.03
CA PHE A 65 1.41 9.24 3.95
C PHE A 65 0.69 10.41 3.29
N ASP A 66 -0.62 10.49 3.45
CA ASP A 66 -1.45 11.45 2.71
C ASP A 66 -1.10 12.89 3.08
N HIS A 67 -0.90 13.73 2.06
CA HIS A 67 -0.52 15.14 2.21
C HIS A 67 0.77 15.35 2.99
N ARG A 68 1.73 14.39 2.86
CA ARG A 68 3.01 14.43 3.56
C ARG A 68 4.17 14.38 2.57
N TYR A 69 5.33 14.81 3.05
CA TYR A 69 6.59 14.58 2.37
C TYR A 69 7.16 13.24 2.87
N VAL A 70 7.12 12.22 2.02
CA VAL A 70 7.43 10.84 2.42
C VAL A 70 8.85 10.69 2.97
N ASN A 71 9.80 11.47 2.44
CA ASN A 71 11.19 11.42 2.91
C ASN A 71 11.38 11.80 4.37
N GLU A 72 10.40 12.45 5.00
CA GLU A 72 10.43 12.81 6.42
C GLU A 72 9.83 11.73 7.32
N LEU A 73 9.21 10.70 6.75
CA LEU A 73 8.48 9.67 7.50
C LEU A 73 9.33 8.41 7.67
N PRO A 74 9.36 7.80 8.86
CA PRO A 74 10.05 6.52 9.05
C PRO A 74 9.43 5.42 8.16
N PRO A 75 10.22 4.52 7.57
CA PRO A 75 11.68 4.43 7.59
C PRO A 75 12.39 5.26 6.51
N PHE A 76 11.64 6.10 5.79
CA PHE A 76 12.16 6.87 4.65
C PHE A 76 13.03 8.06 5.07
N ASP A 77 12.99 8.42 6.35
CA ASP A 77 13.79 9.51 6.92
C ASP A 77 15.23 9.09 7.24
N ALA A 78 15.57 7.81 7.06
CA ALA A 78 16.89 7.28 7.35
C ALA A 78 17.51 6.65 6.10
N ALA A 79 17.52 5.31 6.00
CA ALA A 79 18.27 4.61 4.96
C ALA A 79 17.42 4.11 3.80
N VAL A 80 16.09 4.21 3.89
CA VAL A 80 15.18 3.68 2.87
C VAL A 80 14.73 4.78 1.92
N ASN A 81 15.03 4.61 0.64
CA ASN A 81 14.62 5.57 -0.38
C ASN A 81 13.12 5.38 -0.69
N PRO A 82 12.32 6.44 -0.79
CA PRO A 82 10.88 6.31 -1.05
C PRO A 82 10.57 6.07 -2.52
N THR A 83 11.09 4.99 -3.07
CA THR A 83 10.74 4.48 -4.37
C THR A 83 9.37 3.82 -4.34
N ALA A 84 8.74 3.61 -5.49
CA ALA A 84 7.48 2.86 -5.57
C ALA A 84 7.63 1.44 -4.99
N GLU A 85 8.79 0.81 -5.21
CA GLU A 85 9.11 -0.51 -4.67
C GLU A 85 9.09 -0.52 -3.15
N ASN A 86 9.81 0.39 -2.54
CA ASN A 86 9.89 0.49 -1.08
C ASN A 86 8.57 0.92 -0.47
N LEU A 87 7.83 1.83 -1.12
CA LEU A 87 6.48 2.19 -0.67
C LEU A 87 5.54 0.98 -0.71
N ALA A 88 5.56 0.20 -1.80
CA ALA A 88 4.72 -0.99 -1.90
C ALA A 88 5.01 -1.98 -0.78
N ARG A 89 6.29 -2.24 -0.49
CA ARG A 89 6.70 -3.17 0.57
C ARG A 89 6.29 -2.66 1.95
N ILE A 90 6.54 -1.40 2.25
CA ILE A 90 6.22 -0.84 3.58
C ILE A 90 4.71 -0.79 3.81
N ILE A 91 3.94 -0.38 2.81
CA ILE A 91 2.48 -0.37 2.91
C ILE A 91 1.96 -1.80 3.09
N PHE A 92 2.50 -2.77 2.34
CA PHE A 92 2.15 -4.18 2.50
C PHE A 92 2.37 -4.65 3.93
N GLU A 93 3.56 -4.41 4.48
CA GLU A 93 3.92 -4.87 5.82
C GLU A 93 3.00 -4.28 6.90
N ARG A 94 2.66 -2.99 6.78
CA ARG A 94 1.77 -2.31 7.73
C ARG A 94 0.33 -2.78 7.60
N LEU A 95 -0.14 -3.01 6.38
CA LEU A 95 -1.50 -3.48 6.14
C LEU A 95 -1.69 -4.93 6.59
N ALA A 96 -0.70 -5.78 6.35
CA ALA A 96 -0.79 -7.21 6.67
C ALA A 96 -1.00 -7.48 8.17
N VAL A 97 -0.56 -6.59 9.03
CA VAL A 97 -0.69 -6.75 10.49
C VAL A 97 -1.85 -5.99 11.09
N ARG A 98 -2.66 -5.30 10.27
CA ARG A 98 -3.83 -4.57 10.76
C ARG A 98 -4.85 -5.53 11.36
N PRO A 99 -5.45 -5.19 12.52
CA PRO A 99 -6.46 -6.07 13.17
C PRO A 99 -7.64 -6.42 12.25
N GLU A 100 -8.07 -5.47 11.41
CA GLU A 100 -9.16 -5.71 10.45
C GLU A 100 -8.85 -6.87 9.50
N VAL A 101 -7.58 -7.08 9.20
CA VAL A 101 -7.12 -8.15 8.30
C VAL A 101 -6.88 -9.43 9.10
N THR A 102 -6.12 -9.36 10.20
CA THR A 102 -5.71 -10.53 10.98
C THR A 102 -6.86 -11.21 11.70
N ALA A 103 -7.97 -10.50 11.93
CA ALA A 103 -9.17 -11.06 12.54
C ALA A 103 -9.98 -11.95 11.56
N THR A 104 -9.60 -12.02 10.29
CA THR A 104 -10.28 -12.81 9.27
C THR A 104 -9.42 -14.00 8.84
N ALA A 105 -10.01 -14.93 8.07
CA ALA A 105 -9.28 -16.03 7.45
C ALA A 105 -8.53 -15.60 6.19
N ALA A 106 -8.76 -14.37 5.71
CA ALA A 106 -8.06 -13.82 4.55
C ALA A 106 -6.65 -13.40 4.94
N HIS A 107 -5.75 -13.40 3.95
CA HIS A 107 -4.42 -12.82 4.10
C HIS A 107 -4.14 -11.85 2.96
N LEU A 108 -3.34 -10.84 3.24
CA LEU A 108 -2.88 -9.92 2.20
C LEU A 108 -1.88 -10.66 1.32
N ALA A 109 -2.18 -10.75 0.03
CA ALA A 109 -1.37 -11.49 -0.93
C ALA A 109 -0.48 -10.57 -1.77
N ALA A 110 -0.98 -9.40 -2.15
CA ALA A 110 -0.26 -8.48 -3.03
C ALA A 110 -0.68 -7.05 -2.76
N LEU A 111 0.24 -6.13 -2.97
CA LEU A 111 -0.04 -4.70 -2.90
C LEU A 111 0.60 -4.00 -4.07
N THR A 112 -0.21 -3.30 -4.85
CA THR A 112 0.22 -2.58 -6.04
C THR A 112 0.16 -1.09 -5.78
N VAL A 113 1.25 -0.40 -6.07
CA VAL A 113 1.34 1.06 -5.97
C VAL A 113 1.50 1.63 -7.38
N TRP A 114 0.59 2.50 -7.76
CA TRP A 114 0.64 3.24 -9.02
C TRP A 114 1.20 4.63 -8.76
N GLU A 115 2.40 4.89 -9.21
CA GLU A 115 3.00 6.23 -9.12
C GLU A 115 2.33 7.18 -10.12
N THR A 116 2.04 6.67 -11.31
CA THR A 116 1.26 7.33 -12.35
C THR A 116 0.22 6.34 -12.88
N PRO A 117 -0.77 6.79 -13.68
CA PRO A 117 -1.73 5.85 -14.30
C PRO A 117 -1.10 4.79 -15.22
N LYS A 118 0.18 4.95 -15.56
CA LYS A 118 0.85 4.05 -16.51
C LYS A 118 2.02 3.28 -15.90
N SER A 119 2.35 3.49 -14.63
CA SER A 119 3.53 2.88 -14.02
C SER A 119 3.20 2.41 -12.61
N SER A 120 3.40 1.14 -12.36
CA SER A 120 3.09 0.54 -11.05
C SER A 120 4.13 -0.47 -10.63
N VAL A 121 4.16 -0.74 -9.34
CA VAL A 121 4.95 -1.81 -8.73
C VAL A 121 4.02 -2.64 -7.86
N THR A 122 4.13 -3.95 -7.97
CA THR A 122 3.42 -4.88 -7.09
C THR A 122 4.41 -5.59 -6.20
N TYR A 123 4.17 -5.56 -4.90
CA TYR A 123 4.93 -6.33 -3.92
C TYR A 123 4.09 -7.53 -3.47
N GLU A 124 4.69 -8.70 -3.52
CA GLU A 124 4.11 -9.94 -3.02
C GLU A 124 5.10 -10.60 -2.06
N ARG A 125 4.59 -11.19 -0.99
CA ARG A 125 5.42 -11.96 -0.07
C ARG A 125 5.38 -13.42 -0.50
N ASP A 126 6.54 -14.02 -0.57
CA ASP A 126 6.68 -15.45 -0.92
C ASP A 126 6.04 -16.37 0.11
#